data_2b6802f607fd4d53329824300080601e
#
_entry.id   2b6802f607fd4d53329824300080601e
#
_cell.length_a   1.000
_cell.length_b   1.000
_cell.length_c   1.000
_cell.angle_alpha   90.00
_cell.angle_beta   90.00
_cell.angle_gamma   90.00
#
_symmetry.space_group_name_H-M   'P 1'
#
loop_
_entity.id
_entity.type
_entity.pdbx_description
1 polymer ?
#
loop_
_entity_poly.entity_id
_entity_poly.type
_entity_poly.pdbx_seq_one_letter_code
_entity_poly.pdbx_strand_id
1 'polypeptide(L)'
;MRDVRAARVAGFGTTIFTEMSALAIQHHAVNLGQGFPDFAGPAFVKQAAADAIASDLNQYAPMPGLPRLRKAAAAEWQRQHGREIDWQSEVSVTSGATEALCDAMLALLDPGDGVLFFEPAYDAYVPDITMAGGKPIPVRLHPPTDSNGAWLFDEHELRAAFEQRPKLVLLNTPHNPTGKVFTRSELEQIAELCQEYDVVAITDEVYDRLVFDGKSHVSLATLPGMWERTLTLNSIGKTFSVTGWKIGWSVGPANLNQALRAAHQWVTFATSTPLQEASAVALEQAVSNGYYRQLLDEYQQRRGLLIKVLAEAGLPQLVAEGSYFISCDISALGLCDTREFCLRLVREQGVAAIPISAFYIDPTSAPPLARFCFAKKLETIAAGGERLRGIRVHER
;
A
#
# COMPACT_ATOMS: atom_id res chain seq x y z
N MET A 1 6.81 36.71 6.43
CA MET A 1 6.75 36.47 4.95
C MET A 1 5.38 35.88 4.65
N ARG A 2 4.79 36.22 3.50
CA ARG A 2 3.54 35.58 3.02
C ARG A 2 3.80 34.10 2.77
N ASP A 3 2.86 33.20 3.14
CA ASP A 3 2.94 31.80 2.73
C ASP A 3 2.88 31.71 1.20
N VAL A 4 3.90 31.12 0.61
CA VAL A 4 4.03 30.96 -0.87
C VAL A 4 3.43 29.66 -1.38
N ARG A 5 3.00 28.77 -0.48
CA ARG A 5 2.41 27.48 -0.87
C ARG A 5 1.01 27.69 -1.46
N ALA A 6 0.70 26.94 -2.51
CA ALA A 6 -0.68 26.88 -3.00
C ALA A 6 -1.61 26.26 -1.94
N ALA A 7 -2.86 26.71 -1.87
CA ALA A 7 -3.84 26.24 -0.88
C ALA A 7 -3.94 24.71 -0.81
N ARG A 8 -3.87 24.03 -1.98
CA ARG A 8 -3.96 22.56 -2.09
C ARG A 8 -2.82 21.79 -1.42
N VAL A 9 -1.69 22.42 -1.08
CA VAL A 9 -0.54 21.81 -0.40
C VAL A 9 -0.20 22.48 0.92
N ALA A 10 -0.84 23.60 1.26
CA ALA A 10 -0.52 24.38 2.44
C ALA A 10 -0.76 23.61 3.76
N GLY A 11 -1.74 22.69 3.76
CA GLY A 11 -2.06 21.84 4.91
C GLY A 11 -1.12 20.66 5.14
N PHE A 12 -0.23 20.35 4.19
CA PHE A 12 0.68 19.19 4.31
C PHE A 12 1.97 19.59 5.01
N GLY A 13 2.27 18.88 6.10
CA GLY A 13 3.50 19.02 6.87
C GLY A 13 4.49 17.88 6.64
N THR A 14 5.47 17.76 7.53
CA THR A 14 6.35 16.59 7.58
C THR A 14 5.54 15.36 7.96
N THR A 15 5.69 14.30 7.16
CA THR A 15 4.96 13.04 7.43
C THR A 15 5.51 12.37 8.70
N ILE A 16 4.64 11.63 9.38
CA ILE A 16 5.03 10.79 10.53
C ILE A 16 6.15 9.82 10.18
N PHE A 17 6.19 9.33 8.95
CA PHE A 17 7.25 8.43 8.49
C PHE A 17 8.60 9.11 8.46
N THR A 18 8.67 10.36 8.00
CA THR A 18 9.90 11.16 8.02
C THR A 18 10.33 11.46 9.45
N GLU A 19 9.39 11.87 10.31
CA GLU A 19 9.66 12.16 11.72
C GLU A 19 10.20 10.92 12.46
N MET A 20 9.49 9.79 12.37
CA MET A 20 9.89 8.56 13.04
C MET A 20 11.20 7.99 12.51
N SER A 21 11.49 8.15 11.21
CA SER A 21 12.77 7.72 10.64
C SER A 21 13.93 8.57 11.13
N ALA A 22 13.77 9.89 11.15
CA ALA A 22 14.79 10.79 11.68
C ALA A 22 15.08 10.49 13.16
N LEU A 23 14.01 10.27 13.95
CA LEU A 23 14.14 9.93 15.36
C LEU A 23 14.83 8.57 15.56
N ALA A 24 14.48 7.56 14.73
CA ALA A 24 15.12 6.25 14.78
C ALA A 24 16.61 6.33 14.48
N ILE A 25 17.03 7.13 13.50
CA ILE A 25 18.45 7.38 13.21
C ILE A 25 19.13 8.07 14.38
N GLN A 26 18.53 9.14 14.92
CA GLN A 26 19.08 9.91 16.04
C GLN A 26 19.33 9.06 17.29
N HIS A 27 18.44 8.11 17.58
CA HIS A 27 18.51 7.24 18.76
C HIS A 27 19.10 5.86 18.49
N HIS A 28 19.65 5.61 17.29
CA HIS A 28 20.16 4.29 16.88
C HIS A 28 19.12 3.18 17.14
N ALA A 29 17.85 3.48 16.91
CA ALA A 29 16.73 2.57 17.14
C ALA A 29 16.60 1.53 16.03
N VAL A 30 16.16 0.33 16.40
CA VAL A 30 15.72 -0.68 15.43
C VAL A 30 14.44 -0.20 14.78
N ASN A 31 14.48 0.02 13.46
CA ASN A 31 13.34 0.58 12.75
C ASN A 31 12.38 -0.53 12.28
N LEU A 32 11.34 -0.80 13.08
CA LEU A 32 10.21 -1.67 12.74
C LEU A 32 8.98 -0.87 12.28
N GLY A 33 9.09 0.44 12.09
CA GLY A 33 7.98 1.30 11.67
C GLY A 33 7.88 1.46 10.15
N GLN A 34 9.04 1.61 9.47
CA GLN A 34 9.10 1.89 8.04
C GLN A 34 8.67 0.71 7.17
N GLY A 35 7.76 0.99 6.22
CA GLY A 35 7.17 0.03 5.31
C GLY A 35 8.03 -0.28 4.09
N PHE A 36 9.32 -0.55 4.27
CA PHE A 36 10.21 -1.04 3.21
C PHE A 36 11.21 -2.08 3.76
N PRO A 37 11.63 -3.04 2.90
CA PRO A 37 12.59 -4.07 3.27
C PRO A 37 13.96 -3.50 3.64
N ASP A 38 14.63 -4.10 4.65
CA ASP A 38 16.04 -3.87 4.98
C ASP A 38 16.96 -4.97 4.42
N PHE A 39 16.42 -5.81 3.55
CA PHE A 39 17.12 -6.86 2.81
C PHE A 39 17.09 -6.60 1.32
N ALA A 40 18.03 -7.24 0.61
CA ALA A 40 18.21 -7.03 -0.82
C ALA A 40 17.07 -7.64 -1.64
N GLY A 41 16.68 -6.98 -2.72
CA GLY A 41 15.87 -7.58 -3.78
C GLY A 41 16.60 -8.73 -4.49
N PRO A 42 15.87 -9.57 -5.26
CA PRO A 42 16.40 -10.76 -5.91
C PRO A 42 17.57 -10.47 -6.84
N ALA A 43 18.59 -11.33 -6.84
CA ALA A 43 19.78 -11.15 -7.65
C ALA A 43 19.46 -11.06 -9.15
N PHE A 44 18.55 -11.92 -9.64
CA PHE A 44 18.18 -11.95 -11.06
C PHE A 44 17.52 -10.65 -11.53
N VAL A 45 16.75 -9.97 -10.68
CA VAL A 45 16.12 -8.68 -11.00
C VAL A 45 17.18 -7.57 -11.04
N LYS A 46 18.09 -7.55 -10.07
CA LYS A 46 19.20 -6.57 -10.04
C LYS A 46 20.15 -6.75 -11.19
N GLN A 47 20.46 -8.00 -11.56
CA GLN A 47 21.30 -8.30 -12.72
C GLN A 47 20.65 -7.82 -14.01
N ALA A 48 19.35 -8.06 -14.20
CA ALA A 48 18.62 -7.57 -15.37
C ALA A 48 18.68 -6.02 -15.51
N ALA A 49 18.63 -5.29 -14.40
CA ALA A 49 18.80 -3.84 -14.42
C ALA A 49 20.23 -3.42 -14.83
N ALA A 50 21.25 -4.10 -14.28
CA ALA A 50 22.64 -3.84 -14.64
C ALA A 50 22.91 -4.14 -16.13
N ASP A 51 22.37 -5.24 -16.65
CA ASP A 51 22.50 -5.63 -18.06
C ASP A 51 21.78 -4.62 -18.98
N ALA A 52 20.61 -4.13 -18.60
CA ALA A 52 19.87 -3.12 -19.35
C ALA A 52 20.64 -1.81 -19.43
N ILE A 53 21.26 -1.37 -18.32
CA ILE A 53 22.14 -0.18 -18.30
C ILE A 53 23.36 -0.39 -19.19
N ALA A 54 24.00 -1.55 -19.08
CA ALA A 54 25.21 -1.89 -19.84
C ALA A 54 24.95 -2.06 -21.36
N SER A 55 23.73 -2.41 -21.75
CA SER A 55 23.29 -2.53 -23.16
C SER A 55 22.70 -1.24 -23.73
N ASP A 56 22.95 -0.12 -23.10
CA ASP A 56 22.51 1.20 -23.56
C ASP A 56 20.98 1.39 -23.66
N LEU A 57 20.18 0.65 -22.91
CA LEU A 57 18.74 0.87 -22.77
C LEU A 57 18.48 2.10 -21.85
N ASN A 58 19.11 3.23 -22.14
CA ASN A 58 19.17 4.41 -21.27
C ASN A 58 18.38 5.61 -21.78
N GLN A 59 17.74 5.51 -22.95
CA GLN A 59 16.91 6.57 -23.53
C GLN A 59 15.48 6.48 -23.01
N TYR A 60 14.68 7.53 -23.27
CA TYR A 60 13.28 7.58 -22.89
C TYR A 60 12.49 6.34 -23.36
N ALA A 61 11.77 5.73 -22.45
CA ALA A 61 10.75 4.77 -22.81
C ALA A 61 9.58 5.45 -23.56
N PRO A 62 8.81 4.72 -24.38
CA PRO A 62 7.52 5.22 -24.84
C PRO A 62 6.64 5.64 -23.64
N MET A 63 5.88 6.71 -23.78
CA MET A 63 5.08 7.30 -22.70
C MET A 63 4.21 6.26 -21.95
N PRO A 64 3.49 5.32 -22.60
CA PRO A 64 2.72 4.33 -21.86
C PRO A 64 3.56 3.23 -21.18
N GLY A 65 4.89 3.28 -21.33
CA GLY A 65 5.83 2.26 -20.84
C GLY A 65 6.36 1.34 -21.93
N LEU A 66 7.46 0.64 -21.61
CA LEU A 66 8.08 -0.34 -22.50
C LEU A 66 7.10 -1.43 -22.90
N PRO A 67 7.01 -1.79 -24.20
CA PRO A 67 6.13 -2.88 -24.64
C PRO A 67 6.38 -4.19 -23.91
N ARG A 68 7.65 -4.50 -23.58
CA ARG A 68 8.00 -5.73 -22.85
C ARG A 68 7.35 -5.77 -21.47
N LEU A 69 7.47 -4.69 -20.67
CA LEU A 69 6.89 -4.63 -19.33
C LEU A 69 5.36 -4.69 -19.39
N ARG A 70 4.75 -3.95 -20.32
CA ARG A 70 3.29 -3.95 -20.48
C ARG A 70 2.75 -5.33 -20.85
N LYS A 71 3.45 -6.07 -21.74
CA LYS A 71 3.13 -7.47 -22.08
C LYS A 71 3.32 -8.39 -20.87
N ALA A 72 4.39 -8.23 -20.10
CA ALA A 72 4.65 -9.02 -18.91
C ALA A 72 3.56 -8.79 -17.84
N ALA A 73 3.14 -7.53 -17.61
CA ALA A 73 2.05 -7.20 -16.69
C ALA A 73 0.70 -7.77 -17.17
N ALA A 74 0.40 -7.71 -18.46
CA ALA A 74 -0.81 -8.31 -19.04
C ALA A 74 -0.81 -9.83 -18.88
N ALA A 75 0.32 -10.48 -19.15
CA ALA A 75 0.46 -11.93 -18.99
C ALA A 75 0.34 -12.36 -17.51
N GLU A 76 0.88 -11.53 -16.59
CA GLU A 76 0.73 -11.74 -15.16
C GLU A 76 -0.73 -11.66 -14.72
N TRP A 77 -1.44 -10.65 -15.18
CA TRP A 77 -2.88 -10.48 -14.93
C TRP A 77 -3.68 -11.69 -15.43
N GLN A 78 -3.43 -12.11 -16.69
CA GLN A 78 -4.10 -13.28 -17.27
C GLN A 78 -3.86 -14.56 -16.45
N ARG A 79 -2.62 -14.77 -15.97
CA ARG A 79 -2.29 -15.92 -15.11
C ARG A 79 -3.02 -15.89 -13.78
N GLN A 80 -3.16 -14.71 -13.17
CA GLN A 80 -3.80 -14.58 -11.87
C GLN A 80 -5.33 -14.65 -11.95
N HIS A 81 -5.91 -14.04 -12.97
CA HIS A 81 -7.34 -13.73 -13.02
C HIS A 81 -8.05 -14.37 -14.21
N GLY A 82 -7.34 -15.01 -15.13
CA GLY A 82 -7.90 -15.72 -16.28
C GLY A 82 -8.42 -14.83 -17.42
N ARG A 83 -8.36 -13.49 -17.27
CA ARG A 83 -8.78 -12.52 -18.29
C ARG A 83 -7.61 -12.12 -19.17
N GLU A 84 -7.76 -12.29 -20.49
CA GLU A 84 -6.86 -11.72 -21.46
C GLU A 84 -7.02 -10.21 -21.56
N ILE A 85 -5.90 -9.48 -21.69
CA ILE A 85 -5.83 -8.02 -21.70
C ILE A 85 -5.09 -7.55 -22.94
N ASP A 86 -5.60 -6.53 -23.59
CA ASP A 86 -4.84 -5.78 -24.59
C ASP A 86 -3.78 -4.89 -23.91
N TRP A 87 -2.55 -5.37 -23.89
CA TRP A 87 -1.44 -4.65 -23.29
C TRP A 87 -1.21 -3.24 -23.90
N GLN A 88 -1.70 -2.99 -25.13
CA GLN A 88 -1.52 -1.69 -25.82
C GLN A 88 -2.45 -0.60 -25.28
N SER A 89 -3.67 -0.97 -24.93
CA SER A 89 -4.69 -0.02 -24.49
C SER A 89 -4.98 -0.12 -22.98
N GLU A 90 -4.81 -1.31 -22.38
CA GLU A 90 -5.30 -1.62 -21.04
C GLU A 90 -4.18 -1.71 -19.98
N VAL A 91 -2.91 -1.42 -20.33
CA VAL A 91 -1.78 -1.37 -19.39
C VAL A 91 -0.98 -0.09 -19.59
N SER A 92 -0.71 0.64 -18.50
CA SER A 92 0.19 1.80 -18.49
C SER A 92 1.23 1.65 -17.39
N VAL A 93 2.46 2.08 -17.65
CA VAL A 93 3.57 2.06 -16.68
C VAL A 93 3.77 3.45 -16.10
N THR A 94 4.01 3.53 -14.79
CA THR A 94 4.16 4.76 -14.03
C THR A 94 5.36 4.69 -13.08
N SER A 95 5.78 5.83 -12.51
CA SER A 95 6.83 5.89 -11.48
C SER A 95 6.30 5.39 -10.13
N GLY A 96 6.03 4.09 -10.08
CA GLY A 96 5.39 3.37 -8.97
C GLY A 96 3.88 3.61 -8.91
N ALA A 97 3.21 2.86 -8.04
CA ALA A 97 1.78 3.02 -7.79
C ALA A 97 1.43 4.41 -7.25
N THR A 98 2.37 5.10 -6.60
CA THR A 98 2.16 6.47 -6.08
C THR A 98 1.86 7.47 -7.20
N GLU A 99 2.61 7.41 -8.31
CA GLU A 99 2.29 8.23 -9.48
C GLU A 99 0.98 7.80 -10.11
N ALA A 100 0.74 6.49 -10.27
CA ALA A 100 -0.51 6.00 -10.83
C ALA A 100 -1.74 6.49 -10.07
N LEU A 101 -1.66 6.55 -8.73
CA LEU A 101 -2.71 7.13 -7.87
C LEU A 101 -2.90 8.62 -8.15
N CYS A 102 -1.81 9.39 -8.15
CA CYS A 102 -1.85 10.83 -8.44
C CYS A 102 -2.43 11.10 -9.83
N ASP A 103 -1.94 10.39 -10.85
CA ASP A 103 -2.41 10.54 -12.23
C ASP A 103 -3.91 10.18 -12.37
N ALA A 104 -4.35 9.11 -11.70
CA ALA A 104 -5.76 8.73 -11.69
C ALA A 104 -6.64 9.81 -11.04
N MET A 105 -6.21 10.39 -9.91
CA MET A 105 -6.94 11.50 -9.27
C MET A 105 -6.97 12.74 -10.16
N LEU A 106 -5.83 13.13 -10.74
CA LEU A 106 -5.75 14.29 -11.65
C LEU A 106 -6.57 14.12 -12.93
N ALA A 107 -6.68 12.89 -13.44
CA ALA A 107 -7.35 12.60 -14.69
C ALA A 107 -8.86 12.39 -14.56
N LEU A 108 -9.31 11.96 -13.38
CA LEU A 108 -10.70 11.52 -13.19
C LEU A 108 -11.53 12.45 -12.31
N LEU A 109 -10.89 13.37 -11.55
CA LEU A 109 -11.60 14.28 -10.64
C LEU A 109 -11.71 15.69 -11.21
N ASP A 110 -12.89 16.24 -11.13
CA ASP A 110 -13.13 17.68 -11.20
C ASP A 110 -13.19 18.29 -9.78
N PRO A 111 -12.94 19.60 -9.62
CA PRO A 111 -13.00 20.25 -8.32
C PRO A 111 -14.36 20.01 -7.61
N GLY A 112 -14.30 19.41 -6.43
CA GLY A 112 -15.45 19.11 -5.59
C GLY A 112 -15.98 17.70 -5.70
N ASP A 113 -15.48 16.88 -6.63
CA ASP A 113 -15.84 15.46 -6.73
C ASP A 113 -15.46 14.68 -5.47
N GLY A 114 -16.32 13.78 -5.02
CA GLY A 114 -16.08 12.91 -3.86
C GLY A 114 -15.24 11.69 -4.21
N VAL A 115 -14.32 11.32 -3.30
CA VAL A 115 -13.61 10.04 -3.37
C VAL A 115 -13.83 9.30 -2.06
N LEU A 116 -14.53 8.16 -2.15
CA LEU A 116 -14.70 7.25 -1.04
C LEU A 116 -13.46 6.39 -0.87
N PHE A 117 -12.99 6.21 0.37
CA PHE A 117 -11.89 5.29 0.70
C PHE A 117 -12.05 4.76 2.12
N PHE A 118 -11.29 3.68 2.44
CA PHE A 118 -11.36 3.06 3.76
C PHE A 118 -10.27 3.61 4.70
N GLU A 119 -10.67 4.01 5.92
CA GLU A 119 -9.79 4.47 7.01
C GLU A 119 -9.62 3.40 8.10
N PRO A 120 -8.39 3.18 8.63
CA PRO A 120 -7.15 3.93 8.38
C PRO A 120 -6.64 3.77 6.96
N ALA A 121 -6.01 4.79 6.36
CA ALA A 121 -5.64 4.81 4.95
C ALA A 121 -4.15 5.13 4.75
N TYR A 122 -3.55 4.63 3.68
CA TYR A 122 -2.20 5.03 3.28
C TYR A 122 -2.11 6.55 3.11
N ASP A 123 -1.06 7.14 3.65
CA ASP A 123 -0.92 8.58 3.83
C ASP A 123 -0.90 9.42 2.55
N ALA A 124 -0.71 8.82 1.38
CA ALA A 124 -0.77 9.52 0.11
C ALA A 124 -2.21 9.75 -0.40
N TYR A 125 -3.21 8.97 0.04
CA TYR A 125 -4.54 9.01 -0.56
C TYR A 125 -5.23 10.37 -0.36
N VAL A 126 -5.28 10.88 0.87
CA VAL A 126 -5.89 12.19 1.15
C VAL A 126 -5.14 13.33 0.46
N PRO A 127 -3.79 13.39 0.47
CA PRO A 127 -3.05 14.34 -0.33
C PRO A 127 -3.36 14.28 -1.84
N ASP A 128 -3.37 13.12 -2.46
CA ASP A 128 -3.64 12.98 -3.90
C ASP A 128 -5.05 13.46 -4.25
N ILE A 129 -6.07 13.07 -3.46
CA ILE A 129 -7.45 13.54 -3.60
C ILE A 129 -7.51 15.07 -3.49
N THR A 130 -6.87 15.64 -2.45
CA THR A 130 -6.91 17.08 -2.18
C THR A 130 -6.19 17.89 -3.25
N MET A 131 -5.02 17.41 -3.71
CA MET A 131 -4.25 18.08 -4.78
C MET A 131 -5.00 18.09 -6.11
N ALA A 132 -5.79 17.06 -6.38
CA ALA A 132 -6.68 17.00 -7.55
C ALA A 132 -7.96 17.84 -7.38
N GLY A 133 -8.21 18.45 -6.21
CA GLY A 133 -9.40 19.25 -5.93
C GLY A 133 -10.60 18.42 -5.46
N GLY A 134 -10.42 17.14 -5.23
CA GLY A 134 -11.46 16.23 -4.74
C GLY A 134 -11.75 16.39 -3.25
N LYS A 135 -12.82 15.75 -2.79
CA LYS A 135 -13.25 15.70 -1.40
C LYS A 135 -13.10 14.26 -0.87
N PRO A 136 -12.29 14.04 0.18
CA PRO A 136 -12.19 12.73 0.80
C PRO A 136 -13.47 12.36 1.55
N ILE A 137 -13.97 11.13 1.35
CA ILE A 137 -15.14 10.53 2.00
C ILE A 137 -14.66 9.23 2.68
N PRO A 138 -14.26 9.27 3.95
CA PRO A 138 -13.78 8.08 4.65
C PRO A 138 -14.92 7.17 5.08
N VAL A 139 -14.73 5.86 4.94
CA VAL A 139 -15.50 4.78 5.57
C VAL A 139 -14.59 4.06 6.56
N ARG A 140 -15.03 3.84 7.78
CA ARG A 140 -14.17 3.27 8.81
C ARG A 140 -14.04 1.75 8.69
N LEU A 141 -12.80 1.27 8.80
CA LEU A 141 -12.52 -0.10 9.17
C LEU A 141 -12.40 -0.17 10.70
N HIS A 142 -13.29 -0.92 11.31
CA HIS A 142 -13.29 -1.16 12.75
C HIS A 142 -12.33 -2.30 13.08
N PRO A 143 -11.44 -2.14 14.07
CA PRO A 143 -10.55 -3.20 14.48
C PRO A 143 -11.35 -4.36 15.10
N PRO A 144 -10.84 -5.60 15.00
CA PRO A 144 -11.45 -6.73 15.67
C PRO A 144 -11.44 -6.54 17.19
N THR A 145 -12.47 -7.08 17.86
CA THR A 145 -12.59 -7.06 19.32
C THR A 145 -11.75 -8.14 20.01
N ASP A 146 -11.23 -9.08 19.25
CA ASP A 146 -10.32 -10.13 19.70
C ASP A 146 -9.17 -10.35 18.71
N SER A 147 -8.11 -11.02 19.13
CA SER A 147 -6.89 -11.22 18.35
C SER A 147 -7.08 -12.08 17.08
N ASN A 148 -8.16 -12.83 16.98
CA ASN A 148 -8.45 -13.73 15.86
C ASN A 148 -9.51 -13.15 14.92
N GLY A 149 -10.08 -11.99 15.23
CA GLY A 149 -11.07 -11.31 14.42
C GLY A 149 -10.45 -10.61 13.20
N ALA A 150 -11.31 -10.20 12.28
CA ALA A 150 -10.94 -9.40 11.12
C ALA A 150 -11.34 -7.94 11.28
N TRP A 151 -10.65 -7.03 10.60
CA TRP A 151 -11.11 -5.66 10.42
C TRP A 151 -12.38 -5.66 9.55
N LEU A 152 -13.41 -4.94 9.95
CA LEU A 152 -14.70 -4.89 9.28
C LEU A 152 -15.11 -3.43 9.04
N PHE A 153 -15.86 -3.17 8.00
CA PHE A 153 -16.61 -1.93 7.83
C PHE A 153 -18.09 -2.15 8.19
N ASP A 154 -18.77 -1.11 8.54
CA ASP A 154 -20.23 -1.11 8.72
C ASP A 154 -20.92 -0.89 7.38
N GLU A 155 -21.90 -1.74 7.02
CA GLU A 155 -22.62 -1.68 5.73
C GLU A 155 -23.47 -0.41 5.60
N HIS A 156 -24.00 0.11 6.73
CA HIS A 156 -24.79 1.34 6.73
C HIS A 156 -23.87 2.56 6.52
N GLU A 157 -22.68 2.58 7.17
CA GLU A 157 -21.68 3.63 6.92
C GLU A 157 -21.21 3.61 5.46
N LEU A 158 -20.95 2.42 4.91
CA LEU A 158 -20.58 2.28 3.50
C LEU A 158 -21.66 2.82 2.57
N ARG A 159 -22.93 2.41 2.77
CA ARG A 159 -24.06 2.89 1.95
C ARG A 159 -24.25 4.41 2.09
N ALA A 160 -24.20 4.96 3.30
CA ALA A 160 -24.30 6.39 3.54
C ALA A 160 -23.15 7.20 2.87
N ALA A 161 -21.98 6.61 2.72
CA ALA A 161 -20.88 7.22 1.97
C ALA A 161 -21.17 7.23 0.44
N PHE A 162 -21.75 6.17 -0.11
CA PHE A 162 -22.18 6.13 -1.51
C PHE A 162 -23.38 7.05 -1.82
N GLU A 163 -24.28 7.29 -0.85
CA GLU A 163 -25.36 8.27 -0.96
C GLU A 163 -24.87 9.71 -1.15
N GLN A 164 -23.62 10.01 -0.74
CA GLN A 164 -22.97 11.29 -1.04
C GLN A 164 -22.54 11.43 -2.50
N ARG A 165 -22.83 10.42 -3.35
CA ARG A 165 -22.49 10.39 -4.77
C ARG A 165 -20.99 10.59 -5.06
N PRO A 166 -20.10 9.78 -4.47
CA PRO A 166 -18.69 9.85 -4.83
C PRO A 166 -18.52 9.55 -6.32
N LYS A 167 -17.55 10.18 -6.95
CA LYS A 167 -17.16 9.86 -8.34
C LYS A 167 -16.24 8.65 -8.38
N LEU A 168 -15.38 8.50 -7.34
CA LEU A 168 -14.43 7.39 -7.22
C LEU A 168 -14.59 6.67 -5.88
N VAL A 169 -14.30 5.37 -5.90
CA VAL A 169 -13.90 4.60 -4.72
C VAL A 169 -12.44 4.21 -4.84
N LEU A 170 -11.65 4.44 -3.79
CA LEU A 170 -10.26 4.02 -3.69
C LEU A 170 -10.17 2.90 -2.66
N LEU A 171 -9.81 1.70 -3.12
CA LEU A 171 -9.70 0.49 -2.32
C LEU A 171 -8.24 0.01 -2.29
N ASN A 172 -7.70 -0.28 -1.11
CA ASN A 172 -6.42 -0.96 -0.96
C ASN A 172 -6.63 -2.36 -0.41
N THR A 173 -6.20 -3.38 -1.14
CA THR A 173 -6.29 -4.78 -0.70
C THR A 173 -5.17 -5.62 -1.32
N PRO A 174 -4.37 -6.35 -0.52
CA PRO A 174 -4.26 -6.33 0.94
C PRO A 174 -3.93 -4.96 1.50
N HIS A 175 -4.49 -4.65 2.66
CA HIS A 175 -4.62 -3.29 3.16
C HIS A 175 -3.42 -2.82 3.99
N ASN A 176 -2.93 -1.63 3.73
CA ASN A 176 -2.01 -0.88 4.58
C ASN A 176 -2.79 0.27 5.26
N PRO A 177 -2.85 0.33 6.61
CA PRO A 177 -1.93 -0.28 7.58
C PRO A 177 -2.43 -1.56 8.26
N THR A 178 -3.66 -2.01 8.04
CA THR A 178 -4.35 -2.99 8.89
C THR A 178 -3.95 -4.45 8.62
N GLY A 179 -3.43 -4.74 7.43
CA GLY A 179 -3.19 -6.12 6.99
C GLY A 179 -4.46 -6.89 6.60
N LYS A 180 -5.64 -6.21 6.56
CA LYS A 180 -6.89 -6.82 6.09
C LYS A 180 -6.77 -7.28 4.64
N VAL A 181 -7.30 -8.45 4.35
CA VAL A 181 -7.61 -8.90 2.99
C VAL A 181 -9.13 -8.86 2.84
N PHE A 182 -9.63 -8.01 1.94
CA PHE A 182 -11.08 -7.94 1.71
C PHE A 182 -11.58 -9.27 1.16
N THR A 183 -12.62 -9.79 1.79
CA THR A 183 -13.28 -11.03 1.35
C THR A 183 -14.04 -10.80 0.06
N ARG A 184 -14.31 -11.90 -0.68
CA ARG A 184 -15.16 -11.83 -1.88
C ARG A 184 -16.53 -11.20 -1.57
N SER A 185 -17.16 -11.55 -0.47
CA SER A 185 -18.48 -11.00 -0.09
C SER A 185 -18.43 -9.50 0.19
N GLU A 186 -17.38 -9.00 0.87
CA GLU A 186 -17.21 -7.55 1.08
C GLU A 186 -16.97 -6.82 -0.24
N LEU A 187 -16.19 -7.43 -1.15
CA LEU A 187 -15.95 -6.85 -2.48
C LEU A 187 -17.21 -6.88 -3.35
N GLU A 188 -18.07 -7.89 -3.22
CA GLU A 188 -19.37 -7.96 -3.90
C GLU A 188 -20.30 -6.84 -3.43
N GLN A 189 -20.36 -6.54 -2.13
CA GLN A 189 -21.11 -5.40 -1.60
C GLN A 189 -20.61 -4.05 -2.17
N ILE A 190 -19.29 -3.86 -2.22
CA ILE A 190 -18.66 -2.66 -2.81
C ILE A 190 -19.00 -2.58 -4.30
N ALA A 191 -18.91 -3.71 -5.03
CA ALA A 191 -19.21 -3.79 -6.44
C ALA A 191 -20.67 -3.46 -6.78
N GLU A 192 -21.62 -3.96 -5.99
CA GLU A 192 -23.03 -3.64 -6.13
C GLU A 192 -23.29 -2.14 -5.98
N LEU A 193 -22.69 -1.51 -4.96
CA LEU A 193 -22.82 -0.07 -4.75
C LEU A 193 -22.13 0.74 -5.85
N CYS A 194 -20.97 0.32 -6.34
CA CYS A 194 -20.31 0.95 -7.49
C CYS A 194 -21.19 0.92 -8.74
N GLN A 195 -21.94 -0.16 -8.95
CA GLN A 195 -22.86 -0.28 -10.08
C GLN A 195 -24.14 0.53 -9.85
N GLU A 196 -24.72 0.50 -8.65
CA GLU A 196 -25.93 1.25 -8.26
C GLU A 196 -25.75 2.76 -8.42
N TYR A 197 -24.57 3.28 -8.01
CA TYR A 197 -24.27 4.72 -8.00
C TYR A 197 -23.42 5.19 -9.18
N ASP A 198 -23.06 4.30 -10.11
CA ASP A 198 -22.18 4.54 -11.27
C ASP A 198 -20.81 5.12 -10.88
N VAL A 199 -20.15 4.49 -9.90
CA VAL A 199 -18.86 4.90 -9.35
C VAL A 199 -17.72 4.13 -10.02
N VAL A 200 -16.63 4.83 -10.35
CA VAL A 200 -15.38 4.23 -10.83
C VAL A 200 -14.52 3.79 -9.64
N ALA A 201 -13.89 2.62 -9.74
CA ALA A 201 -13.02 2.09 -8.71
C ALA A 201 -11.54 2.24 -9.10
N ILE A 202 -10.72 2.71 -8.17
CA ILE A 202 -9.26 2.61 -8.20
C ILE A 202 -8.85 1.61 -7.14
N THR A 203 -8.16 0.53 -7.53
CA THR A 203 -7.69 -0.47 -6.57
C THR A 203 -6.17 -0.46 -6.47
N ASP A 204 -5.66 -0.23 -5.26
CA ASP A 204 -4.23 -0.35 -4.93
C ASP A 204 -3.96 -1.77 -4.44
N GLU A 205 -3.38 -2.60 -5.32
CA GLU A 205 -3.16 -4.02 -5.09
C GLU A 205 -1.66 -4.38 -4.98
N VAL A 206 -0.81 -3.43 -4.54
CA VAL A 206 0.65 -3.61 -4.48
C VAL A 206 1.10 -4.75 -3.55
N TYR A 207 0.22 -5.27 -2.71
CA TYR A 207 0.47 -6.40 -1.80
C TYR A 207 -0.20 -7.70 -2.23
N ASP A 208 -0.70 -7.83 -3.46
CA ASP A 208 -1.45 -8.98 -4.00
C ASP A 208 -0.76 -10.34 -3.78
N ARG A 209 0.58 -10.36 -3.71
CA ARG A 209 1.41 -11.54 -3.46
C ARG A 209 1.69 -11.84 -1.99
N LEU A 210 1.28 -10.97 -1.09
CA LEU A 210 1.51 -11.10 0.34
C LEU A 210 0.19 -11.34 1.08
N VAL A 211 -0.33 -12.54 0.92
CA VAL A 211 -1.56 -13.03 1.57
C VAL A 211 -1.24 -14.33 2.30
N PHE A 212 -1.67 -14.46 3.54
CA PHE A 212 -1.25 -15.52 4.46
C PHE A 212 -2.40 -16.45 4.85
N ASP A 213 -2.07 -17.53 5.54
CA ASP A 213 -3.01 -18.45 6.20
C ASP A 213 -4.04 -19.09 5.25
N GLY A 214 -3.62 -19.36 3.99
CA GLY A 214 -4.48 -19.99 2.98
C GLY A 214 -5.58 -19.09 2.42
N LYS A 215 -5.59 -17.81 2.78
CA LYS A 215 -6.49 -16.82 2.16
C LYS A 215 -6.04 -16.51 0.74
N SER A 216 -6.95 -15.99 -0.06
CA SER A 216 -6.69 -15.61 -1.45
C SER A 216 -7.01 -14.14 -1.65
N HIS A 217 -6.14 -13.44 -2.38
CA HIS A 217 -6.44 -12.13 -2.90
C HIS A 217 -7.50 -12.23 -4.01
N VAL A 218 -8.49 -11.35 -3.95
CA VAL A 218 -9.50 -11.18 -4.99
C VAL A 218 -9.39 -9.74 -5.49
N SER A 219 -9.14 -9.55 -6.78
CA SER A 219 -9.19 -8.22 -7.38
C SER A 219 -10.65 -7.83 -7.65
N LEU A 220 -11.03 -6.61 -7.26
CA LEU A 220 -12.35 -6.05 -7.48
C LEU A 220 -12.73 -6.04 -8.98
N ALA A 221 -11.74 -5.81 -9.86
CA ALA A 221 -11.93 -5.81 -11.30
C ALA A 221 -12.41 -7.15 -11.87
N THR A 222 -12.26 -8.25 -11.11
CA THR A 222 -12.69 -9.60 -11.56
C THR A 222 -14.15 -9.91 -11.26
N LEU A 223 -14.82 -9.06 -10.47
CA LEU A 223 -16.23 -9.25 -10.15
C LEU A 223 -17.13 -8.81 -11.31
N PRO A 224 -18.33 -9.41 -11.46
CA PRO A 224 -19.25 -9.05 -12.52
C PRO A 224 -19.55 -7.55 -12.57
N GLY A 225 -19.45 -6.92 -13.76
CA GLY A 225 -19.72 -5.50 -13.99
C GLY A 225 -18.63 -4.54 -13.45
N MET A 226 -17.50 -5.06 -12.95
CA MET A 226 -16.45 -4.21 -12.37
C MET A 226 -15.27 -3.95 -13.30
N TRP A 227 -15.01 -4.80 -14.28
CA TRP A 227 -13.91 -4.55 -15.22
C TRP A 227 -14.00 -3.18 -15.91
N GLU A 228 -15.18 -2.85 -16.40
CA GLU A 228 -15.46 -1.65 -17.21
C GLU A 228 -15.30 -0.35 -16.43
N ARG A 229 -15.22 -0.46 -15.08
CA ARG A 229 -15.12 0.68 -14.17
C ARG A 229 -13.99 0.61 -13.14
N THR A 230 -13.06 -0.35 -13.28
CA THR A 230 -11.96 -0.51 -12.31
C THR A 230 -10.59 -0.29 -12.96
N LEU A 231 -9.77 0.55 -12.34
CA LEU A 231 -8.35 0.69 -12.64
C LEU A 231 -7.54 0.08 -11.48
N THR A 232 -6.89 -1.03 -11.75
CA THR A 232 -6.06 -1.75 -10.76
C THR A 232 -4.61 -1.28 -10.85
N LEU A 233 -4.03 -0.89 -9.72
CA LEU A 233 -2.66 -0.39 -9.60
C LEU A 233 -1.78 -1.42 -8.90
N ASN A 234 -0.58 -1.63 -9.44
CA ASN A 234 0.41 -2.52 -8.85
C ASN A 234 1.82 -1.97 -9.02
N SER A 235 2.83 -2.60 -8.40
CA SER A 235 4.22 -2.19 -8.50
C SER A 235 5.20 -3.33 -8.27
N ILE A 236 6.39 -3.19 -8.84
CA ILE A 236 7.52 -4.10 -8.61
C ILE A 236 8.05 -4.02 -7.16
N GLY A 237 7.88 -2.86 -6.52
CA GLY A 237 8.58 -2.49 -5.30
C GLY A 237 8.32 -3.40 -4.12
N LYS A 238 7.08 -3.86 -3.93
CA LYS A 238 6.68 -4.65 -2.77
C LYS A 238 7.01 -6.12 -2.96
N THR A 239 6.62 -6.67 -4.09
CA THR A 239 6.85 -8.07 -4.44
C THR A 239 8.33 -8.40 -4.60
N PHE A 240 9.14 -7.52 -5.16
CA PHE A 240 10.56 -7.79 -5.41
C PHE A 240 11.52 -7.00 -4.52
N SER A 241 11.03 -6.37 -3.45
CA SER A 241 11.86 -5.66 -2.47
C SER A 241 12.76 -4.58 -3.08
N VAL A 242 12.25 -3.86 -4.08
CA VAL A 242 12.94 -2.77 -4.80
C VAL A 242 12.12 -1.49 -4.79
N THR A 243 11.64 -1.09 -3.62
CA THR A 243 10.71 0.05 -3.44
C THR A 243 11.27 1.37 -3.98
N GLY A 244 12.60 1.55 -3.94
CA GLY A 244 13.29 2.73 -4.46
C GLY A 244 13.36 2.81 -5.99
N TRP A 245 13.03 1.74 -6.71
CA TRP A 245 13.04 1.75 -8.18
C TRP A 245 11.87 2.51 -8.77
N LYS A 246 10.79 2.62 -8.05
CA LYS A 246 9.61 3.38 -8.46
C LYS A 246 9.06 2.95 -9.82
N ILE A 247 8.92 1.65 -10.05
CA ILE A 247 8.23 1.11 -11.22
C ILE A 247 6.89 0.53 -10.78
N GLY A 248 5.81 1.05 -11.32
CA GLY A 248 4.45 0.57 -11.15
C GLY A 248 3.70 0.52 -12.47
N TRP A 249 2.50 0.02 -12.43
CA TRP A 249 1.62 -0.03 -13.60
C TRP A 249 0.16 -0.03 -13.19
N SER A 250 -0.69 0.39 -14.13
CA SER A 250 -2.13 0.24 -14.07
C SER A 250 -2.60 -0.84 -15.02
N VAL A 251 -3.65 -1.58 -14.63
CA VAL A 251 -4.40 -2.51 -15.47
C VAL A 251 -5.88 -2.16 -15.36
N GLY A 252 -6.56 -2.06 -16.50
CA GLY A 252 -8.00 -1.74 -16.53
C GLY A 252 -8.45 -1.37 -17.94
N PRO A 253 -9.71 -1.00 -18.13
CA PRO A 253 -10.26 -0.72 -19.45
C PRO A 253 -9.54 0.44 -20.14
N ALA A 254 -9.56 0.41 -21.48
CA ALA A 254 -8.80 1.33 -22.33
C ALA A 254 -9.11 2.82 -22.05
N ASN A 255 -10.37 3.15 -21.78
CA ASN A 255 -10.79 4.54 -21.47
C ASN A 255 -10.18 5.06 -20.17
N LEU A 256 -10.12 4.26 -19.11
CA LEU A 256 -9.51 4.66 -17.84
C LEU A 256 -7.97 4.76 -17.97
N ASN A 257 -7.34 3.83 -18.68
CA ASN A 257 -5.91 3.94 -18.99
C ASN A 257 -5.59 5.14 -19.87
N GLN A 258 -6.44 5.47 -20.84
CA GLN A 258 -6.28 6.68 -21.66
C GLN A 258 -6.35 7.95 -20.81
N ALA A 259 -7.29 8.03 -19.87
CA ALA A 259 -7.40 9.14 -18.93
C ALA A 259 -6.13 9.26 -18.07
N LEU A 260 -5.69 8.16 -17.44
CA LEU A 260 -4.45 8.13 -16.65
C LEU A 260 -3.25 8.62 -17.48
N ARG A 261 -3.09 8.12 -18.72
CA ARG A 261 -2.00 8.51 -19.62
C ARG A 261 -2.02 10.01 -19.96
N ALA A 262 -3.19 10.64 -20.00
CA ALA A 262 -3.29 12.08 -20.24
C ALA A 262 -2.66 12.90 -19.12
N ALA A 263 -2.75 12.46 -17.86
CA ALA A 263 -2.06 13.07 -16.72
C ALA A 263 -0.57 12.66 -16.71
N HIS A 264 -0.27 11.36 -16.80
CA HIS A 264 1.08 10.81 -16.79
C HIS A 264 2.03 11.51 -17.78
N GLN A 265 1.55 11.81 -18.99
CA GLN A 265 2.34 12.49 -20.01
C GLN A 265 2.93 13.83 -19.54
N TRP A 266 2.25 14.54 -18.63
CA TRP A 266 2.65 15.86 -18.16
C TRP A 266 3.20 15.87 -16.74
N VAL A 267 2.96 14.82 -15.98
CA VAL A 267 3.51 14.64 -14.62
C VAL A 267 4.94 14.10 -14.70
N THR A 268 5.15 13.00 -15.40
CA THR A 268 6.45 12.31 -15.46
C THR A 268 6.91 12.06 -16.88
N PHE A 269 5.98 11.94 -17.84
CA PHE A 269 6.20 11.55 -19.25
C PHE A 269 6.57 10.07 -19.40
N ALA A 270 7.66 9.62 -18.79
CA ALA A 270 8.13 8.25 -18.81
C ALA A 270 9.01 7.97 -17.59
N THR A 271 8.96 6.77 -17.08
CA THR A 271 9.84 6.32 -15.99
C THR A 271 11.07 5.57 -16.53
N SER A 272 12.01 5.26 -15.63
CA SER A 272 13.33 4.68 -15.94
C SER A 272 13.27 3.46 -16.85
N THR A 273 13.80 3.56 -18.05
CA THR A 273 13.83 2.50 -19.07
C THR A 273 14.53 1.24 -18.61
N PRO A 274 15.77 1.28 -18.04
CA PRO A 274 16.45 0.08 -17.60
C PRO A 274 15.73 -0.62 -16.44
N LEU A 275 15.06 0.13 -15.56
CA LEU A 275 14.29 -0.46 -14.47
C LEU A 275 12.96 -1.06 -14.94
N GLN A 276 12.36 -0.51 -15.99
CA GLN A 276 11.21 -1.14 -16.65
C GLN A 276 11.61 -2.48 -17.29
N GLU A 277 12.76 -2.54 -17.96
CA GLU A 277 13.30 -3.77 -18.55
C GLU A 277 13.51 -4.85 -17.48
N ALA A 278 14.17 -4.49 -16.38
CA ALA A 278 14.36 -5.39 -15.24
C ALA A 278 13.04 -5.84 -14.60
N SER A 279 12.04 -4.97 -14.56
CA SER A 279 10.71 -5.30 -14.05
C SER A 279 9.99 -6.30 -14.95
N ALA A 280 10.16 -6.20 -16.27
CA ALA A 280 9.65 -7.18 -17.20
C ALA A 280 10.27 -8.57 -16.97
N VAL A 281 11.62 -8.62 -16.86
CA VAL A 281 12.35 -9.85 -16.52
C VAL A 281 11.87 -10.45 -15.19
N ALA A 282 11.63 -9.59 -14.19
CA ALA A 282 11.13 -10.03 -12.90
C ALA A 282 9.78 -10.77 -13.02
N LEU A 283 8.80 -10.18 -13.71
CA LEU A 283 7.48 -10.78 -13.91
C LEU A 283 7.55 -12.06 -14.78
N GLU A 284 8.36 -12.04 -15.84
CA GLU A 284 8.53 -13.17 -16.75
C GLU A 284 9.13 -14.41 -16.06
N GLN A 285 10.10 -14.20 -15.15
CA GLN A 285 10.85 -15.28 -14.52
C GLN A 285 10.28 -15.77 -13.18
N ALA A 286 9.57 -14.90 -12.44
CA ALA A 286 9.17 -15.20 -11.07
C ALA A 286 8.31 -16.46 -10.90
N VAL A 287 7.54 -16.84 -11.93
CA VAL A 287 6.75 -18.07 -11.91
C VAL A 287 7.64 -19.29 -12.11
N SER A 288 8.50 -19.25 -13.16
CA SER A 288 9.30 -20.40 -13.56
C SER A 288 10.45 -20.72 -12.59
N ASN A 289 10.96 -19.70 -11.90
CA ASN A 289 12.05 -19.87 -10.91
C ASN A 289 11.56 -20.09 -9.47
N GLY A 290 10.23 -20.14 -9.25
CA GLY A 290 9.63 -20.42 -7.94
C GLY A 290 9.65 -19.23 -6.96
N TYR A 291 9.98 -18.02 -7.44
CA TYR A 291 10.17 -16.83 -6.59
C TYR A 291 8.95 -16.48 -5.73
N TYR A 292 7.74 -16.54 -6.30
CA TYR A 292 6.53 -16.18 -5.54
C TYR A 292 6.28 -17.09 -4.32
N ARG A 293 6.61 -18.39 -4.44
CA ARG A 293 6.53 -19.32 -3.30
C ARG A 293 7.57 -18.98 -2.26
N GLN A 294 8.83 -18.80 -2.69
CA GLN A 294 9.91 -18.42 -1.78
C GLN A 294 9.59 -17.10 -1.04
N LEU A 295 9.09 -16.10 -1.77
CA LEU A 295 8.66 -14.81 -1.20
C LEU A 295 7.66 -15.03 -0.06
N LEU A 296 6.60 -15.79 -0.32
CA LEU A 296 5.55 -16.04 0.67
C LEU A 296 6.08 -16.79 1.91
N ASP A 297 6.89 -17.84 1.69
CA ASP A 297 7.50 -18.63 2.77
C ASP A 297 8.40 -17.76 3.66
N GLU A 298 9.23 -16.90 3.06
CA GLU A 298 10.10 -15.99 3.79
C GLU A 298 9.32 -14.93 4.56
N TYR A 299 8.24 -14.38 3.99
CA TYR A 299 7.41 -13.39 4.69
C TYR A 299 6.58 -14.04 5.80
N GLN A 300 6.13 -15.29 5.63
CA GLN A 300 5.47 -16.05 6.67
C GLN A 300 6.39 -16.26 7.89
N GLN A 301 7.68 -16.56 7.66
CA GLN A 301 8.66 -16.69 8.74
C GLN A 301 8.87 -15.36 9.49
N ARG A 302 9.04 -14.25 8.74
CA ARG A 302 9.20 -12.91 9.31
C ARG A 302 7.97 -12.49 10.11
N ARG A 303 6.76 -12.74 9.57
CA ARG A 303 5.49 -12.49 10.24
C ARG A 303 5.40 -13.27 11.54
N GLY A 304 5.67 -14.58 11.51
CA GLY A 304 5.64 -15.44 12.69
C GLY A 304 6.63 -15.00 13.78
N LEU A 305 7.85 -14.59 13.39
CA LEU A 305 8.83 -14.06 14.33
C LEU A 305 8.36 -12.72 14.93
N LEU A 306 7.81 -11.79 14.14
CA LEU A 306 7.31 -10.53 14.69
C LEU A 306 6.14 -10.75 15.65
N ILE A 307 5.19 -11.62 15.32
CA ILE A 307 4.10 -12.01 16.22
C ILE A 307 4.64 -12.50 17.56
N LYS A 308 5.62 -13.41 17.51
CA LYS A 308 6.24 -13.99 18.72
C LYS A 308 6.90 -12.92 19.60
N VAL A 309 7.74 -12.05 19.02
CA VAL A 309 8.47 -11.04 19.82
C VAL A 309 7.55 -9.98 20.39
N LEU A 310 6.46 -9.61 19.69
CA LEU A 310 5.45 -8.68 20.20
C LEU A 310 4.64 -9.31 21.35
N ALA A 311 4.28 -10.60 21.25
CA ALA A 311 3.61 -11.32 22.31
C ALA A 311 4.49 -11.43 23.57
N GLU A 312 5.79 -11.75 23.41
CA GLU A 312 6.77 -11.78 24.51
C GLU A 312 6.95 -10.41 25.19
N ALA A 313 6.72 -9.32 24.46
CA ALA A 313 6.73 -7.96 24.98
C ALA A 313 5.41 -7.53 25.65
N GLY A 314 4.40 -8.39 25.68
CA GLY A 314 3.08 -8.07 26.26
C GLY A 314 2.23 -7.13 25.39
N LEU A 315 2.51 -7.06 24.08
CA LEU A 315 1.76 -6.26 23.11
C LEU A 315 0.77 -7.18 22.37
N PRO A 316 -0.54 -7.12 22.65
CA PRO A 316 -1.56 -7.88 21.91
C PRO A 316 -1.57 -7.45 20.44
N GLN A 317 -1.48 -8.43 19.52
CA GLN A 317 -1.45 -8.17 18.10
C GLN A 317 -2.82 -8.38 17.46
N LEU A 318 -3.13 -7.55 16.48
CA LEU A 318 -4.14 -7.80 15.46
C LEU A 318 -3.43 -8.46 14.26
N VAL A 319 -3.66 -9.76 14.09
CA VAL A 319 -2.90 -10.55 13.13
C VAL A 319 -3.27 -10.17 11.70
N ALA A 320 -2.27 -9.75 10.91
CA ALA A 320 -2.45 -9.37 9.52
C ALA A 320 -2.72 -10.60 8.63
N GLU A 321 -3.74 -10.53 7.82
CA GLU A 321 -4.10 -11.53 6.80
C GLU A 321 -3.27 -11.37 5.52
N GLY A 322 -2.80 -10.13 5.28
CA GLY A 322 -1.99 -9.77 4.12
C GLY A 322 -1.11 -8.55 4.38
N SER A 323 -0.46 -8.02 3.35
CA SER A 323 0.58 -6.99 3.41
C SER A 323 1.80 -7.43 4.24
N TYR A 324 2.50 -6.52 4.91
CA TYR A 324 3.63 -6.84 5.79
C TYR A 324 3.62 -6.00 7.08
N PHE A 325 2.43 -5.69 7.58
CA PHE A 325 2.24 -4.90 8.79
C PHE A 325 1.44 -5.68 9.83
N ILE A 326 1.75 -5.43 11.10
CA ILE A 326 1.01 -5.92 12.26
C ILE A 326 0.70 -4.72 13.14
N SER A 327 -0.55 -4.56 13.55
CA SER A 327 -0.95 -3.57 14.54
C SER A 327 -1.02 -4.20 15.92
N CYS A 328 -0.55 -3.48 16.95
CA CYS A 328 -0.62 -3.89 18.34
C CYS A 328 -1.49 -2.93 19.13
N ASP A 329 -2.31 -3.47 20.01
CA ASP A 329 -3.12 -2.70 20.94
C ASP A 329 -2.25 -2.23 22.12
N ILE A 330 -2.13 -0.91 22.26
CA ILE A 330 -1.37 -0.27 23.34
C ILE A 330 -2.23 0.02 24.57
N SER A 331 -3.55 -0.13 24.48
CA SER A 331 -4.46 0.03 25.63
C SER A 331 -4.19 -1.01 26.72
N ALA A 332 -3.70 -2.19 26.35
CA ALA A 332 -3.22 -3.22 27.26
C ALA A 332 -2.08 -2.73 28.18
N LEU A 333 -1.37 -1.68 27.78
CA LEU A 333 -0.35 -1.00 28.60
C LEU A 333 -0.90 0.20 29.38
N GLY A 334 -2.22 0.42 29.38
CA GLY A 334 -2.85 1.61 29.99
C GLY A 334 -2.63 2.91 29.19
N LEU A 335 -2.25 2.82 27.91
CA LEU A 335 -1.92 3.96 27.05
C LEU A 335 -2.99 4.14 25.96
N CYS A 336 -3.29 5.41 25.64
CA CYS A 336 -4.25 5.75 24.58
C CYS A 336 -3.62 6.63 23.49
N ASP A 337 -2.61 7.44 23.83
CA ASP A 337 -1.92 8.28 22.83
C ASP A 337 -0.91 7.47 22.05
N THR A 338 -1.28 7.11 20.82
CA THR A 338 -0.48 6.26 19.93
C THR A 338 0.79 6.96 19.47
N ARG A 339 0.74 8.30 19.30
CA ARG A 339 1.89 9.10 18.90
C ARG A 339 2.92 9.20 20.02
N GLU A 340 2.49 9.54 21.22
CA GLU A 340 3.37 9.60 22.39
C GLU A 340 3.99 8.22 22.69
N PHE A 341 3.20 7.16 22.60
CA PHE A 341 3.72 5.79 22.72
C PHE A 341 4.88 5.54 21.73
N CYS A 342 4.69 5.82 20.44
CA CYS A 342 5.73 5.57 19.43
C CYS A 342 6.96 6.44 19.64
N LEU A 343 6.82 7.69 20.08
CA LEU A 343 7.95 8.57 20.43
C LEU A 343 8.74 8.04 21.62
N ARG A 344 8.05 7.62 22.69
CA ARG A 344 8.69 7.00 23.85
C ARG A 344 9.35 5.68 23.52
N LEU A 345 8.71 4.84 22.69
CA LEU A 345 9.26 3.57 22.25
C LEU A 345 10.63 3.75 21.58
N VAL A 346 10.80 4.78 20.76
CA VAL A 346 12.11 5.10 20.17
C VAL A 346 13.10 5.57 21.24
N ARG A 347 12.73 6.50 22.10
CA ARG A 347 13.62 7.15 23.07
C ARG A 347 14.04 6.24 24.20
N GLU A 348 13.12 5.42 24.71
CA GLU A 348 13.30 4.61 25.92
C GLU A 348 13.71 3.16 25.60
N GLN A 349 13.16 2.58 24.52
CA GLN A 349 13.40 1.19 24.13
C GLN A 349 14.28 1.05 22.89
N GLY A 350 14.51 2.13 22.14
CA GLY A 350 15.28 2.09 20.90
C GLY A 350 14.61 1.26 19.80
N VAL A 351 13.28 1.26 19.71
CA VAL A 351 12.52 0.61 18.64
C VAL A 351 11.55 1.63 18.05
N ALA A 352 11.48 1.71 16.72
CA ALA A 352 10.52 2.56 16.03
C ALA A 352 9.32 1.77 15.54
N ALA A 353 8.12 2.30 15.77
CA ALA A 353 6.84 1.88 15.22
C ALA A 353 6.12 3.11 14.65
N ILE A 354 4.99 2.92 13.97
CA ILE A 354 4.18 4.03 13.43
C ILE A 354 2.84 4.08 14.17
N PRO A 355 2.45 5.25 14.72
CA PRO A 355 1.15 5.40 15.36
C PRO A 355 0.03 5.25 14.33
N ILE A 356 -1.00 4.45 14.66
CA ILE A 356 -2.11 4.23 13.73
C ILE A 356 -2.91 5.52 13.48
N SER A 357 -2.91 6.45 14.43
CA SER A 357 -3.57 7.76 14.30
C SER A 357 -3.08 8.57 13.11
N ALA A 358 -1.86 8.32 12.62
CA ALA A 358 -1.31 8.99 11.44
C ALA A 358 -1.97 8.56 10.10
N PHE A 359 -2.81 7.53 10.13
CA PHE A 359 -3.54 7.01 8.97
C PHE A 359 -5.02 7.42 8.97
N TYR A 360 -5.40 8.36 9.84
CA TYR A 360 -6.76 8.91 9.96
C TYR A 360 -6.77 10.40 9.61
N ILE A 361 -7.83 10.87 8.97
CA ILE A 361 -8.05 12.31 8.73
C ILE A 361 -8.17 13.04 10.08
N ASP A 362 -8.96 12.47 11.00
CA ASP A 362 -9.01 12.93 12.40
C ASP A 362 -8.22 11.94 13.29
N PRO A 363 -6.98 12.29 13.68
CA PRO A 363 -6.15 11.42 14.51
C PRO A 363 -6.78 11.06 15.86
N THR A 364 -7.72 11.90 16.38
CA THR A 364 -8.38 11.67 17.68
C THR A 364 -9.41 10.54 17.64
N SER A 365 -9.87 10.19 16.45
CA SER A 365 -10.82 9.09 16.22
C SER A 365 -10.16 7.71 16.08
N ALA A 366 -8.82 7.67 16.06
CA ALA A 366 -8.07 6.44 15.85
C ALA A 366 -8.10 5.53 17.09
N PRO A 367 -8.18 4.20 16.90
CA PRO A 367 -8.01 3.25 18.00
C PRO A 367 -6.58 3.31 18.56
N PRO A 368 -6.36 2.88 19.81
CA PRO A 368 -5.05 2.91 20.47
C PRO A 368 -4.10 1.83 19.94
N LEU A 369 -3.73 1.90 18.69
CA LEU A 369 -2.90 0.91 18.00
C LEU A 369 -1.58 1.51 17.53
N ALA A 370 -0.53 0.70 17.53
CA ALA A 370 0.76 0.98 16.91
C ALA A 370 1.07 -0.06 15.83
N ARG A 371 1.50 0.41 14.63
CA ARG A 371 1.82 -0.45 13.50
C ARG A 371 3.30 -0.81 13.46
N PHE A 372 3.60 -2.09 13.35
CA PHE A 372 4.93 -2.66 13.14
C PHE A 372 5.03 -3.29 11.75
N CYS A 373 6.25 -3.29 11.17
CA CYS A 373 6.55 -3.83 9.86
C CYS A 373 7.45 -5.06 9.97
N PHE A 374 7.05 -6.19 9.36
CA PHE A 374 7.87 -7.39 9.29
C PHE A 374 8.61 -7.60 7.96
N ALA A 375 8.59 -6.60 7.05
CA ALA A 375 9.48 -6.57 5.90
C ALA A 375 10.92 -6.22 6.34
N LYS A 376 11.47 -7.04 7.24
CA LYS A 376 12.80 -6.87 7.86
C LYS A 376 13.54 -8.19 7.86
N LYS A 377 14.88 -8.13 7.97
CA LYS A 377 15.69 -9.32 8.23
C LYS A 377 15.24 -9.95 9.55
N LEU A 378 15.39 -11.27 9.67
CA LEU A 378 15.06 -11.99 10.91
C LEU A 378 15.87 -11.44 12.10
N GLU A 379 17.14 -11.09 11.86
CA GLU A 379 18.05 -10.51 12.86
C GLU A 379 17.54 -9.13 13.32
N THR A 380 17.00 -8.30 12.40
CA THR A 380 16.42 -6.99 12.73
C THR A 380 15.18 -7.15 13.60
N ILE A 381 14.29 -8.10 13.27
CA ILE A 381 13.10 -8.39 14.06
C ILE A 381 13.49 -8.92 15.44
N ALA A 382 14.45 -9.85 15.52
CA ALA A 382 14.93 -10.40 16.79
C ALA A 382 15.55 -9.30 17.66
N ALA A 383 16.41 -8.43 17.09
CA ALA A 383 17.01 -7.31 17.82
C ALA A 383 15.95 -6.32 18.35
N GLY A 384 14.90 -6.06 17.56
CA GLY A 384 13.74 -5.28 18.03
C GLY A 384 13.04 -5.96 19.20
N GLY A 385 12.83 -7.30 19.12
CA GLY A 385 12.23 -8.08 20.19
C GLY A 385 13.01 -8.04 21.50
N GLU A 386 14.33 -8.16 21.45
CA GLU A 386 15.19 -8.04 22.64
C GLU A 386 14.99 -6.69 23.35
N ARG A 387 14.90 -5.61 22.58
CA ARG A 387 14.69 -4.27 23.13
C ARG A 387 13.28 -4.08 23.68
N LEU A 388 12.28 -4.69 23.06
CA LEU A 388 10.89 -4.62 23.48
C LEU A 388 10.60 -5.35 24.81
N ARG A 389 11.40 -6.35 25.22
CA ARG A 389 11.21 -7.10 26.48
C ARG A 389 11.26 -6.22 27.73
N GLY A 390 11.74 -5.01 27.63
CA GLY A 390 11.83 -4.05 28.75
C GLY A 390 10.68 -3.06 28.82
N ILE A 391 9.66 -3.17 27.97
CA ILE A 391 8.51 -2.26 28.02
C ILE A 391 7.83 -2.42 29.38
N ARG A 392 7.92 -1.36 30.20
CA ARG A 392 7.17 -1.28 31.46
C ARG A 392 6.12 -0.19 31.34
N VAL A 393 4.92 -0.49 31.78
CA VAL A 393 3.93 0.51 32.10
C VAL A 393 4.45 1.23 33.35
N HIS A 394 4.87 2.49 33.20
CA HIS A 394 5.04 3.33 34.38
C HIS A 394 3.62 3.74 34.82
N GLU A 395 3.10 3.08 35.84
CA GLU A 395 1.97 3.60 36.61
C GLU A 395 2.32 5.03 37.04
N ARG A 396 1.47 5.99 36.64
CA ARG A 396 1.55 7.37 37.13
C ARG A 396 0.95 7.47 38.51
#